data_56f89bd1de6a0ff51081797d79833b07
#
_entry.id   56f89bd1de6a0ff51081797d79833b07
#
_cell.length_a   1.000
_cell.length_b   1.000
_cell.length_c   1.000
_cell.angle_alpha   90.00
_cell.angle_beta   90.00
_cell.angle_gamma   90.00
#
_symmetry.space_group_name_H-M   'P 1'
#
loop_
_entity.id
_entity.type
_entity.pdbx_description
1 polymer ?
#
loop_
_entity_poly.entity_id
_entity_poly.type
_entity_poly.pdbx_seq_one_letter_code
_entity_poly.pdbx_strand_id
1 'polypeptide(L)'
;MFRISRSAFMLVLIPMAFVACVPARKYEETKLRADSMQAEVDAAKANALAAQTSTAELSAQVADYSKRNAELERDTTVLGTSLRKMTVQYDKINKLNDELLGKYNDLLAGGRSENRKLLTDLEATRLELQNREDSVNALAKRISEKQATLADREAKLAELQAEIAAKDAAMKNLKDRVSQALVGFEGKGLTVEQRNGRIYVSMDNKLLFPSGSAAVDAKGKEAVSKLAKAIESEKELSILVEGHTDTDKISAGSAYKDNWDLSVARATSVVRIMQESSKLDPVRITAAGRGEYVPIDPNDKAKNRRIEVVLIPDLKELYNLVKE
;
A
#
# COMPACT_ATOMS: atom_id res chain seq x y z
N MET A 1 8.17 31.11 -19.36
CA MET A 1 8.69 31.78 -20.55
C MET A 1 9.99 31.12 -20.96
N PHE A 2 9.98 30.17 -21.85
CA PHE A 2 11.08 29.83 -22.74
C PHE A 2 10.54 28.86 -23.80
N ARG A 3 10.46 29.36 -25.01
CA ARG A 3 10.14 28.60 -26.22
C ARG A 3 11.43 27.95 -26.71
N ILE A 4 11.39 26.68 -27.06
CA ILE A 4 12.40 26.07 -27.93
C ILE A 4 11.71 25.33 -29.08
N SER A 5 12.13 25.74 -30.21
CA SER A 5 11.95 25.47 -31.62
C SER A 5 11.78 24.02 -32.06
N ARG A 6 10.86 23.85 -33.02
CA ARG A 6 10.71 22.69 -33.91
C ARG A 6 11.86 22.69 -34.93
N SER A 7 12.45 21.52 -35.15
CA SER A 7 13.18 21.24 -36.40
C SER A 7 12.76 19.86 -36.93
N ALA A 8 12.17 19.86 -38.09
CA ALA A 8 11.77 18.74 -38.89
C ALA A 8 13.00 18.05 -39.47
N PHE A 9 13.04 16.70 -39.44
CA PHE A 9 13.88 15.92 -40.32
C PHE A 9 13.04 14.88 -41.05
N MET A 10 12.86 15.14 -42.31
CA MET A 10 12.09 14.36 -43.30
C MET A 10 13.03 13.30 -43.87
N LEU A 11 12.78 12.02 -43.63
CA LEU A 11 13.45 10.94 -44.32
C LEU A 11 12.42 10.09 -45.10
N VAL A 12 12.54 10.17 -46.39
CA VAL A 12 11.79 9.42 -47.40
C VAL A 12 12.26 7.97 -47.37
N LEU A 13 11.35 7.02 -47.17
CA LEU A 13 11.61 5.60 -47.36
C LEU A 13 10.50 4.96 -48.22
N ILE A 14 10.96 4.32 -49.27
CA ILE A 14 10.25 3.67 -50.38
C ILE A 14 9.39 2.51 -49.85
N PRO A 15 8.14 2.29 -50.34
CA PRO A 15 7.32 1.18 -49.93
C PRO A 15 7.69 -0.09 -50.68
N MET A 16 8.08 -1.12 -49.98
CA MET A 16 8.10 -2.48 -50.53
C MET A 16 6.83 -3.22 -50.07
N ALA A 17 5.88 -3.30 -50.98
CA ALA A 17 4.64 -4.01 -50.78
C ALA A 17 4.87 -5.52 -50.83
N PHE A 18 4.81 -6.21 -49.72
CA PHE A 18 4.55 -7.65 -49.70
C PHE A 18 3.08 -7.89 -49.37
N VAL A 19 2.32 -8.21 -50.39
CA VAL A 19 0.97 -8.75 -50.26
C VAL A 19 1.10 -10.20 -49.82
N ALA A 20 0.99 -10.44 -48.54
CA ALA A 20 0.77 -11.78 -47.99
C ALA A 20 -0.73 -11.94 -47.71
N CYS A 21 -1.42 -12.68 -48.59
CA CYS A 21 -2.79 -13.15 -48.34
C CYS A 21 -2.78 -14.06 -47.10
N VAL A 22 -3.27 -13.60 -46.00
CA VAL A 22 -3.53 -14.44 -44.84
C VAL A 22 -4.87 -15.16 -45.07
N PRO A 23 -4.93 -16.51 -44.94
CA PRO A 23 -6.20 -17.24 -45.07
C PRO A 23 -7.23 -16.73 -44.06
N ALA A 24 -8.48 -16.56 -44.50
CA ALA A 24 -9.59 -16.04 -43.68
C ALA A 24 -9.72 -16.75 -42.33
N ARG A 25 -9.38 -18.04 -42.28
CA ARG A 25 -9.36 -18.82 -41.04
C ARG A 25 -8.34 -18.33 -40.00
N LYS A 26 -7.21 -17.81 -40.44
CA LYS A 26 -6.20 -17.18 -39.56
C LYS A 26 -6.65 -15.81 -39.05
N TYR A 27 -7.46 -15.11 -39.83
CA TYR A 27 -8.03 -13.82 -39.41
C TYR A 27 -9.10 -14.00 -38.30
N GLU A 28 -9.99 -14.99 -38.48
CA GLU A 28 -10.99 -15.30 -37.43
C GLU A 28 -10.35 -15.80 -36.13
N GLU A 29 -9.33 -16.64 -36.25
CA GLU A 29 -8.60 -17.15 -35.10
C GLU A 29 -7.84 -16.04 -34.36
N THR A 30 -7.26 -15.06 -35.08
CA THR A 30 -6.60 -13.90 -34.50
C THR A 30 -7.59 -12.91 -33.93
N LYS A 31 -8.79 -12.76 -34.50
CA LYS A 31 -9.86 -11.91 -33.98
C LYS A 31 -10.43 -12.48 -32.67
N LEU A 32 -10.72 -13.77 -32.63
CA LEU A 32 -11.16 -14.44 -31.41
C LEU A 32 -10.10 -14.34 -30.28
N ARG A 33 -8.83 -14.42 -30.65
CA ARG A 33 -7.72 -14.21 -29.69
C ARG A 33 -7.63 -12.76 -29.22
N ALA A 34 -7.83 -11.79 -30.11
CA ALA A 34 -7.85 -10.38 -29.75
C ALA A 34 -8.99 -10.05 -28.79
N ASP A 35 -10.18 -10.60 -29.03
CA ASP A 35 -11.35 -10.39 -28.16
C ASP A 35 -11.16 -11.05 -26.79
N SER A 36 -10.55 -12.24 -26.72
CA SER A 36 -10.21 -12.88 -25.45
C SER A 36 -9.14 -12.10 -24.68
N MET A 37 -8.12 -11.58 -25.38
CA MET A 37 -7.10 -10.73 -24.78
C MET A 37 -7.67 -9.40 -24.29
N GLN A 38 -8.62 -8.85 -25.03
CA GLN A 38 -9.30 -7.61 -24.57
C GLN A 38 -10.06 -7.85 -23.26
N ALA A 39 -10.77 -8.97 -23.17
CA ALA A 39 -11.48 -9.35 -21.95
C ALA A 39 -10.51 -9.57 -20.75
N GLU A 40 -9.35 -10.19 -21.02
CA GLU A 40 -8.31 -10.36 -20.00
C GLU A 40 -7.70 -9.02 -19.56
N VAL A 41 -7.49 -8.10 -20.49
CA VAL A 41 -7.01 -6.73 -20.19
C VAL A 41 -8.04 -5.96 -19.36
N ASP A 42 -9.32 -6.09 -19.66
CA ASP A 42 -10.36 -5.39 -18.92
C ASP A 42 -10.54 -5.97 -17.50
N ALA A 43 -10.42 -7.30 -17.37
CA ALA A 43 -10.37 -7.97 -16.07
C ALA A 43 -9.10 -7.54 -15.26
N ALA A 44 -7.96 -7.40 -15.94
CA ALA A 44 -6.72 -6.93 -15.33
C ALA A 44 -6.82 -5.50 -14.81
N LYS A 45 -7.41 -4.62 -15.61
CA LYS A 45 -7.64 -3.23 -15.20
C LYS A 45 -8.57 -3.16 -14.00
N ALA A 46 -9.64 -3.97 -14.00
CA ALA A 46 -10.57 -4.04 -12.87
C ALA A 46 -9.86 -4.51 -11.59
N ASN A 47 -9.02 -5.55 -11.69
CA ASN A 47 -8.25 -6.05 -10.55
C ASN A 47 -7.19 -5.04 -10.06
N ALA A 48 -6.49 -4.38 -10.99
CA ALA A 48 -5.53 -3.33 -10.65
C ALA A 48 -6.21 -2.14 -9.97
N LEU A 49 -7.37 -1.72 -10.47
CA LEU A 49 -8.16 -0.65 -9.85
C LEU A 49 -8.68 -1.06 -8.47
N ALA A 50 -9.16 -2.29 -8.31
CA ALA A 50 -9.58 -2.83 -7.02
C ALA A 50 -8.42 -2.88 -6.01
N ALA A 51 -7.23 -3.33 -6.44
CA ALA A 51 -6.04 -3.34 -5.60
C ALA A 51 -5.59 -1.91 -5.22
N GLN A 52 -5.70 -0.98 -6.16
CA GLN A 52 -5.34 0.42 -5.91
C GLN A 52 -6.33 1.10 -4.95
N THR A 53 -7.64 0.85 -5.11
CA THR A 53 -8.65 1.34 -4.17
C THR A 53 -8.47 0.75 -2.78
N SER A 54 -8.22 -0.56 -2.70
CA SER A 54 -7.94 -1.24 -1.43
C SER A 54 -6.69 -0.68 -0.73
N THR A 55 -5.62 -0.42 -1.47
CA THR A 55 -4.39 0.18 -0.93
C THR A 55 -4.62 1.61 -0.44
N ALA A 56 -5.41 2.40 -1.18
CA ALA A 56 -5.76 3.76 -0.77
C ALA A 56 -6.64 3.75 0.50
N GLU A 57 -7.57 2.79 0.59
CA GLU A 57 -8.46 2.62 1.73
C GLU A 57 -7.69 2.19 2.99
N LEU A 58 -6.78 1.21 2.85
CA LEU A 58 -5.87 0.80 3.92
C LEU A 58 -4.96 1.95 4.39
N SER A 59 -4.41 2.71 3.46
CA SER A 59 -3.59 3.89 3.78
C SER A 59 -4.39 4.95 4.55
N ALA A 60 -5.64 5.19 4.14
CA ALA A 60 -6.52 6.11 4.85
C ALA A 60 -6.86 5.60 6.26
N GLN A 61 -7.08 4.29 6.43
CA GLN A 61 -7.33 3.68 7.74
C GLN A 61 -6.11 3.76 8.67
N VAL A 62 -4.90 3.49 8.15
CA VAL A 62 -3.66 3.66 8.92
C VAL A 62 -3.47 5.12 9.36
N ALA A 63 -3.76 6.08 8.48
CA ALA A 63 -3.70 7.49 8.82
C ALA A 63 -4.75 7.86 9.90
N ASP A 64 -5.97 7.32 9.82
CA ASP A 64 -7.00 7.54 10.84
C ASP A 64 -6.60 6.94 12.20
N TYR A 65 -6.10 5.70 12.23
CA TYR A 65 -5.60 5.08 13.47
C TYR A 65 -4.41 5.85 14.06
N SER A 66 -3.48 6.33 13.23
CA SER A 66 -2.38 7.17 13.70
C SER A 66 -2.87 8.47 14.34
N LYS A 67 -3.88 9.10 13.72
CA LYS A 67 -4.53 10.30 14.27
C LYS A 67 -5.22 10.01 15.59
N ARG A 68 -6.00 8.91 15.66
CA ARG A 68 -6.68 8.51 16.91
C ARG A 68 -5.71 8.17 18.03
N ASN A 69 -4.58 7.53 17.71
CA ASN A 69 -3.53 7.29 18.72
C ASN A 69 -2.97 8.60 19.26
N ALA A 70 -2.65 9.56 18.40
CA ALA A 70 -2.17 10.87 18.83
C ALA A 70 -3.22 11.64 19.66
N GLU A 71 -4.51 11.50 19.36
CA GLU A 71 -5.60 12.07 20.16
C GLU A 71 -5.69 11.39 21.53
N LEU A 72 -5.57 10.06 21.59
CA LEU A 72 -5.60 9.30 22.84
C LEU A 72 -4.38 9.59 23.75
N GLU A 73 -3.20 9.78 23.17
CA GLU A 73 -2.01 10.21 23.91
C GLU A 73 -2.20 11.61 24.52
N ARG A 74 -2.79 12.53 23.75
CA ARG A 74 -3.15 13.86 24.24
C ARG A 74 -4.18 13.78 25.38
N ASP A 75 -5.24 13.00 25.18
CA ASP A 75 -6.28 12.78 26.19
C ASP A 75 -5.69 12.18 27.47
N THR A 76 -4.82 11.19 27.35
CA THR A 76 -4.14 10.56 28.49
C THR A 76 -3.26 11.57 29.23
N THR A 77 -2.56 12.44 28.49
CA THR A 77 -1.73 13.50 29.07
C THR A 77 -2.59 14.54 29.80
N VAL A 78 -3.72 14.94 29.19
CA VAL A 78 -4.67 15.89 29.81
C VAL A 78 -5.31 15.27 31.05
N LEU A 79 -5.74 14.03 31.00
CA LEU A 79 -6.31 13.30 32.11
C LEU A 79 -5.29 13.12 33.25
N GLY A 80 -4.04 12.76 32.91
CA GLY A 80 -2.95 12.65 33.89
C GLY A 80 -2.62 13.96 34.57
N THR A 81 -2.66 15.10 33.85
CA THR A 81 -2.50 16.43 34.44
C THR A 81 -3.70 16.83 35.30
N SER A 82 -4.90 16.46 34.88
CA SER A 82 -6.12 16.70 35.65
C SER A 82 -6.13 15.88 36.96
N LEU A 83 -5.71 14.61 36.87
CA LEU A 83 -5.58 13.73 38.02
C LEU A 83 -4.55 14.31 39.04
N ARG A 84 -3.37 14.73 38.55
CA ARG A 84 -2.37 15.37 39.41
C ARG A 84 -2.90 16.62 40.12
N LYS A 85 -3.60 17.49 39.37
CA LYS A 85 -4.24 18.68 39.97
C LYS A 85 -5.26 18.29 41.03
N MET A 86 -6.04 17.24 40.77
CA MET A 86 -7.08 16.75 41.67
C MET A 86 -6.49 16.09 42.92
N THR A 87 -5.38 15.33 42.79
CA THR A 87 -4.62 14.79 43.92
C THR A 87 -4.10 15.93 44.85
N VAL A 88 -3.49 16.97 44.24
CA VAL A 88 -3.02 18.12 44.98
C VAL A 88 -4.19 18.86 45.70
N GLN A 89 -5.34 18.95 45.05
CA GLN A 89 -6.53 19.53 45.68
C GLN A 89 -7.09 18.63 46.80
N TYR A 90 -7.05 17.30 46.60
CA TYR A 90 -7.44 16.33 47.63
C TYR A 90 -6.54 16.41 48.84
N ASP A 91 -5.21 16.48 48.66
CA ASP A 91 -4.25 16.66 49.76
C ASP A 91 -4.49 17.99 50.49
N LYS A 92 -4.80 19.04 49.74
CA LYS A 92 -5.16 20.35 50.35
C LYS A 92 -6.44 20.26 51.16
N ILE A 93 -7.44 19.50 50.70
CA ILE A 93 -8.71 19.29 51.40
C ILE A 93 -8.50 18.45 52.67
N ASN A 94 -7.66 17.38 52.60
CA ASN A 94 -7.34 16.58 53.76
C ASN A 94 -6.66 17.44 54.85
N LYS A 95 -5.68 18.26 54.45
CA LYS A 95 -5.02 19.17 55.37
C LYS A 95 -5.99 20.18 56.01
N LEU A 96 -6.94 20.69 55.17
CA LEU A 96 -7.99 21.58 55.67
C LEU A 96 -8.93 20.88 56.66
N ASN A 97 -9.24 19.61 56.38
CA ASN A 97 -10.05 18.78 57.25
C ASN A 97 -9.35 18.53 58.61
N ASP A 98 -8.03 18.26 58.59
CA ASP A 98 -7.22 18.11 59.80
C ASP A 98 -7.15 19.41 60.60
N GLU A 99 -6.96 20.55 59.92
CA GLU A 99 -7.01 21.88 60.57
C GLU A 99 -8.41 22.17 61.15
N LEU A 100 -9.48 21.74 60.44
CA LEU A 100 -10.85 21.90 60.92
C LEU A 100 -11.15 21.04 62.17
N LEU A 101 -10.63 19.79 62.15
CA LEU A 101 -10.72 18.90 63.32
C LEU A 101 -9.93 19.42 64.51
N GLY A 102 -8.74 20.02 64.27
CA GLY A 102 -7.97 20.68 65.27
C GLY A 102 -8.75 21.85 65.92
N LYS A 103 -9.30 22.75 65.10
CA LYS A 103 -10.16 23.84 65.53
C LYS A 103 -11.42 23.39 66.31
N TYR A 104 -12.02 22.27 65.82
CA TYR A 104 -13.17 21.66 66.47
C TYR A 104 -12.82 21.16 67.87
N ASN A 105 -11.65 20.50 68.03
CA ASN A 105 -11.17 20.05 69.32
C ASN A 105 -10.86 21.24 70.31
N ASP A 106 -10.27 22.29 69.73
CA ASP A 106 -10.00 23.53 70.55
C ASP A 106 -11.32 24.20 70.99
N LEU A 107 -12.36 24.10 70.19
CA LEU A 107 -13.66 24.69 70.53
C LEU A 107 -14.51 23.87 71.50
N LEU A 108 -14.34 22.54 71.46
CA LEU A 108 -14.91 21.68 72.51
C LEU A 108 -14.39 22.02 73.87
N ALA A 109 -13.20 22.66 73.95
CA ALA A 109 -12.60 23.21 75.18
C ALA A 109 -13.07 24.61 75.52
N GLY A 110 -13.67 25.44 74.59
CA GLY A 110 -13.83 26.88 74.80
C GLY A 110 -15.16 27.58 74.55
N GLY A 111 -16.23 26.95 73.95
CA GLY A 111 -17.44 27.80 73.82
C GLY A 111 -18.51 27.35 72.72
N ARG A 112 -19.78 27.52 73.10
CA ARG A 112 -20.95 27.03 72.34
C ARG A 112 -21.30 27.81 71.05
N SER A 113 -20.89 29.06 70.89
CA SER A 113 -21.33 29.83 69.68
C SER A 113 -20.44 29.63 68.47
N GLU A 114 -19.15 29.43 68.61
CA GLU A 114 -18.19 29.13 67.61
C GLU A 114 -18.35 27.64 67.07
N ASN A 115 -18.82 26.76 67.99
CA ASN A 115 -19.10 25.35 67.65
C ASN A 115 -20.10 25.19 66.51
N ARG A 116 -21.15 26.07 66.49
CA ARG A 116 -22.18 25.94 65.40
C ARG A 116 -21.64 26.34 64.05
N LYS A 117 -20.77 27.36 63.99
CA LYS A 117 -20.15 27.80 62.76
C LYS A 117 -19.19 26.74 62.19
N LEU A 118 -18.36 26.15 63.05
CA LEU A 118 -17.40 25.12 62.69
C LEU A 118 -18.07 23.81 62.28
N LEU A 119 -19.19 23.44 62.89
CA LEU A 119 -19.98 22.29 62.43
C LEU A 119 -20.51 22.49 61.01
N THR A 120 -21.00 23.70 60.70
CA THR A 120 -21.46 24.05 59.37
C THR A 120 -20.31 24.00 58.35
N ASP A 121 -19.13 24.55 58.71
CA ASP A 121 -17.93 24.53 57.87
C ASP A 121 -17.38 23.07 57.66
N LEU A 122 -17.48 22.24 58.73
CA LEU A 122 -17.09 20.83 58.66
C LEU A 122 -18.02 20.02 57.71
N GLU A 123 -19.34 20.24 57.84
CA GLU A 123 -20.33 19.59 56.93
C GLU A 123 -20.12 20.02 55.49
N ALA A 124 -19.88 21.31 55.24
CA ALA A 124 -19.59 21.82 53.91
C ALA A 124 -18.31 21.20 53.33
N THR A 125 -17.25 21.11 54.14
CA THR A 125 -15.97 20.52 53.73
C THR A 125 -16.09 19.01 53.48
N ARG A 126 -16.87 18.30 54.31
CA ARG A 126 -17.16 16.88 54.09
C ARG A 126 -17.92 16.64 52.79
N LEU A 127 -18.94 17.46 52.52
CA LEU A 127 -19.68 17.35 51.28
C LEU A 127 -18.80 17.62 50.05
N GLU A 128 -17.94 18.62 50.14
CA GLU A 128 -16.97 18.91 49.09
C GLU A 128 -15.98 17.77 48.90
N LEU A 129 -15.45 17.20 50.00
CA LEU A 129 -14.55 16.04 49.94
C LEU A 129 -15.23 14.84 49.25
N GLN A 130 -16.46 14.53 49.61
CA GLN A 130 -17.23 13.43 49.01
C GLN A 130 -17.45 13.64 47.52
N ASN A 131 -17.84 14.86 47.11
CA ASN A 131 -18.02 15.19 45.69
C ASN A 131 -16.71 15.05 44.91
N ARG A 132 -15.59 15.37 45.53
CA ARG A 132 -14.27 15.23 44.90
C ARG A 132 -13.82 13.75 44.82
N GLU A 133 -14.08 13.00 45.89
CA GLU A 133 -13.81 11.56 45.90
C GLU A 133 -14.59 10.82 44.81
N ASP A 134 -15.88 11.13 44.65
CA ASP A 134 -16.72 10.58 43.56
C ASP A 134 -16.16 10.97 42.18
N SER A 135 -15.69 12.22 42.04
CA SER A 135 -15.09 12.69 40.79
C SER A 135 -13.77 11.97 40.49
N VAL A 136 -12.93 11.73 41.50
CA VAL A 136 -11.66 10.97 41.37
C VAL A 136 -11.93 9.54 40.98
N ASN A 137 -12.92 8.89 41.60
CA ASN A 137 -13.30 7.52 41.28
C ASN A 137 -13.84 7.39 39.86
N ALA A 138 -14.67 8.36 39.42
CA ALA A 138 -15.16 8.40 38.04
C ALA A 138 -14.03 8.59 37.02
N LEU A 139 -13.06 9.43 37.32
CA LEU A 139 -11.88 9.64 36.48
C LEU A 139 -10.95 8.42 36.47
N ALA A 140 -10.73 7.79 37.59
CA ALA A 140 -9.93 6.57 37.70
C ALA A 140 -10.54 5.45 36.82
N LYS A 141 -11.88 5.31 36.86
CA LYS A 141 -12.58 4.37 35.99
C LYS A 141 -12.38 4.70 34.49
N ARG A 142 -12.55 5.98 34.11
CA ARG A 142 -12.31 6.40 32.71
C ARG A 142 -10.86 6.17 32.26
N ILE A 143 -9.90 6.40 33.13
CA ILE A 143 -8.49 6.14 32.83
C ILE A 143 -8.27 4.65 32.59
N SER A 144 -8.79 3.79 33.48
CA SER A 144 -8.68 2.33 33.31
C SER A 144 -9.32 1.82 32.01
N GLU A 145 -10.50 2.33 31.66
CA GLU A 145 -11.17 1.99 30.40
C GLU A 145 -10.35 2.45 29.18
N LYS A 146 -9.77 3.66 29.25
CA LYS A 146 -8.90 4.18 28.18
C LYS A 146 -7.59 3.43 28.07
N GLN A 147 -6.98 3.05 29.21
CA GLN A 147 -5.77 2.22 29.23
C GLN A 147 -6.01 0.86 28.63
N ALA A 148 -7.14 0.22 28.95
CA ALA A 148 -7.50 -1.06 28.35
C ALA A 148 -7.69 -0.94 26.81
N THR A 149 -8.37 0.12 26.36
CA THR A 149 -8.54 0.40 24.92
C THR A 149 -7.20 0.69 24.23
N LEU A 150 -6.30 1.41 24.89
CA LEU A 150 -4.95 1.69 24.39
C LEU A 150 -4.14 0.38 24.25
N ALA A 151 -4.13 -0.45 25.28
CA ALA A 151 -3.42 -1.72 25.27
C ALA A 151 -3.92 -2.65 24.13
N ASP A 152 -5.25 -2.71 23.91
CA ASP A 152 -5.83 -3.47 22.82
C ASP A 152 -5.36 -2.95 21.45
N ARG A 153 -5.38 -1.63 21.27
CA ARG A 153 -4.90 -0.99 20.02
C ARG A 153 -3.41 -1.13 19.80
N GLU A 154 -2.61 -1.05 20.87
CA GLU A 154 -1.16 -1.29 20.78
C GLU A 154 -0.87 -2.74 20.38
N ALA A 155 -1.61 -3.70 20.94
CA ALA A 155 -1.50 -5.10 20.57
C ALA A 155 -1.85 -5.31 19.09
N LYS A 156 -2.95 -4.71 18.62
CA LYS A 156 -3.37 -4.79 17.21
C LYS A 156 -2.39 -4.09 16.26
N LEU A 157 -1.82 -2.96 16.68
CA LEU A 157 -0.75 -2.30 15.91
C LEU A 157 0.51 -3.15 15.83
N ALA A 158 0.90 -3.80 16.93
CA ALA A 158 2.06 -4.69 16.95
C ALA A 158 1.85 -5.90 16.03
N GLU A 159 0.65 -6.47 16.02
CA GLU A 159 0.27 -7.56 15.14
C GLU A 159 0.34 -7.14 13.66
N LEU A 160 -0.26 -5.99 13.31
CA LEU A 160 -0.20 -5.42 11.96
C LEU A 160 1.23 -5.13 11.52
N GLN A 161 2.05 -4.58 12.41
CA GLN A 161 3.45 -4.31 12.12
C GLN A 161 4.25 -5.60 11.90
N ALA A 162 3.98 -6.63 12.68
CA ALA A 162 4.61 -7.93 12.53
C ALA A 162 4.22 -8.58 11.18
N GLU A 163 2.94 -8.51 10.80
CA GLU A 163 2.46 -9.03 9.53
C GLU A 163 3.06 -8.28 8.32
N ILE A 164 3.11 -6.95 8.39
CA ILE A 164 3.77 -6.12 7.36
C ILE A 164 5.25 -6.50 7.26
N ALA A 165 5.95 -6.62 8.39
CA ALA A 165 7.36 -6.99 8.41
C ALA A 165 7.60 -8.39 7.83
N ALA A 166 6.71 -9.34 8.12
CA ALA A 166 6.75 -10.69 7.59
C ALA A 166 6.54 -10.70 6.06
N LYS A 167 5.54 -9.97 5.56
CA LYS A 167 5.28 -9.82 4.11
C LYS A 167 6.46 -9.12 3.42
N ASP A 168 7.02 -8.07 4.01
CA ASP A 168 8.20 -7.37 3.46
C ASP A 168 9.44 -8.28 3.43
N ALA A 169 9.68 -9.07 4.47
CA ALA A 169 10.76 -10.04 4.51
C ALA A 169 10.56 -11.15 3.45
N ALA A 170 9.34 -11.65 3.29
CA ALA A 170 9.00 -12.62 2.25
C ALA A 170 9.24 -12.04 0.85
N MET A 171 8.81 -10.81 0.61
CA MET A 171 9.02 -10.12 -0.66
C MET A 171 10.50 -9.86 -0.93
N LYS A 172 11.29 -9.50 0.07
CA LYS A 172 12.74 -9.34 -0.07
C LYS A 172 13.40 -10.66 -0.44
N ASN A 173 13.08 -11.74 0.25
CA ASN A 173 13.58 -13.08 -0.06
C ASN A 173 13.20 -13.52 -1.48
N LEU A 174 11.95 -13.28 -1.88
CA LEU A 174 11.50 -13.54 -3.23
C LEU A 174 12.28 -12.71 -4.27
N LYS A 175 12.49 -11.41 -4.00
CA LYS A 175 13.32 -10.55 -4.85
C LYS A 175 14.72 -11.15 -5.05
N ASP A 176 15.37 -11.58 -3.97
CA ASP A 176 16.72 -12.14 -4.02
C ASP A 176 16.75 -13.45 -4.84
N ARG A 177 15.75 -14.33 -4.69
CA ARG A 177 15.62 -15.55 -5.50
C ARG A 177 15.38 -15.22 -6.98
N VAL A 178 14.52 -14.26 -7.28
CA VAL A 178 14.26 -13.80 -8.64
C VAL A 178 15.53 -13.20 -9.26
N SER A 179 16.23 -12.34 -8.53
CA SER A 179 17.53 -11.76 -8.98
C SER A 179 18.55 -12.86 -9.25
N GLN A 180 18.65 -13.85 -8.37
CA GLN A 180 19.57 -14.98 -8.56
C GLN A 180 19.22 -15.82 -9.79
N ALA A 181 17.92 -16.10 -10.01
CA ALA A 181 17.48 -16.82 -11.21
C ALA A 181 17.76 -16.07 -12.51
N LEU A 182 17.80 -14.75 -12.45
CA LEU A 182 17.98 -13.82 -13.57
C LEU A 182 19.36 -13.19 -13.68
N VAL A 183 20.33 -13.62 -12.86
CA VAL A 183 21.68 -13.04 -12.79
C VAL A 183 22.38 -12.93 -14.16
N GLY A 184 22.13 -13.85 -15.07
CA GLY A 184 22.71 -13.82 -16.43
C GLY A 184 22.19 -12.69 -17.33
N PHE A 185 21.05 -12.08 -16.96
CA PHE A 185 20.37 -11.00 -17.69
C PHE A 185 20.45 -9.65 -16.99
N GLU A 186 20.77 -9.62 -15.70
CA GLU A 186 20.87 -8.41 -14.90
C GLU A 186 21.97 -7.49 -15.46
N GLY A 187 21.65 -6.20 -15.61
CA GLY A 187 22.54 -5.23 -16.27
C GLY A 187 22.62 -5.33 -17.80
N LYS A 188 21.94 -6.33 -18.41
CA LYS A 188 21.85 -6.51 -19.88
C LYS A 188 20.44 -6.23 -20.41
N GLY A 189 19.76 -5.25 -19.83
CA GLY A 189 18.38 -4.90 -20.17
C GLY A 189 17.34 -5.56 -19.26
N LEU A 190 17.75 -6.06 -18.08
CA LEU A 190 16.87 -6.54 -17.03
C LEU A 190 17.29 -5.98 -15.71
N THR A 191 16.30 -5.50 -14.92
CA THR A 191 16.47 -5.03 -13.54
C THR A 191 15.40 -5.62 -12.64
N VAL A 192 15.75 -5.87 -11.36
CA VAL A 192 14.84 -6.37 -10.34
C VAL A 192 14.84 -5.41 -9.16
N GLU A 193 13.73 -4.75 -8.92
CA GLU A 193 13.58 -3.75 -7.86
C GLU A 193 12.39 -4.07 -6.97
N GLN A 194 12.52 -3.72 -5.69
CA GLN A 194 11.40 -3.74 -4.76
C GLN A 194 10.98 -2.30 -4.48
N ARG A 195 9.70 -1.99 -4.73
CA ARG A 195 9.10 -0.68 -4.49
C ARG A 195 7.69 -0.86 -3.93
N ASN A 196 7.38 -0.17 -2.84
CA ASN A 196 6.02 -0.18 -2.23
C ASN A 196 5.47 -1.60 -1.96
N GLY A 197 6.30 -2.48 -1.39
CA GLY A 197 5.90 -3.85 -1.06
C GLY A 197 5.68 -4.77 -2.28
N ARG A 198 6.04 -4.35 -3.50
CA ARG A 198 5.94 -5.11 -4.74
C ARG A 198 7.32 -5.30 -5.36
N ILE A 199 7.49 -6.37 -6.12
CA ILE A 199 8.71 -6.58 -6.91
C ILE A 199 8.41 -6.25 -8.37
N TYR A 200 9.26 -5.43 -8.95
CA TYR A 200 9.23 -5.04 -10.35
C TYR A 200 10.40 -5.70 -11.07
N VAL A 201 10.11 -6.57 -12.01
CA VAL A 201 11.10 -7.12 -12.93
C VAL A 201 10.92 -6.38 -14.25
N SER A 202 11.78 -5.40 -14.48
CA SER A 202 11.76 -4.60 -15.70
C SER A 202 12.69 -5.21 -16.73
N MET A 203 12.17 -5.38 -17.92
CA MET A 203 12.89 -5.97 -19.05
C MET A 203 12.79 -5.02 -20.24
N ASP A 204 13.95 -4.58 -20.73
CA ASP A 204 14.04 -3.73 -21.91
C ASP A 204 13.41 -4.42 -23.13
N ASN A 205 12.77 -3.64 -23.96
CA ASN A 205 12.19 -4.16 -25.19
C ASN A 205 13.21 -4.87 -26.09
N LYS A 206 14.44 -4.38 -26.12
CA LYS A 206 15.53 -4.99 -26.93
C LYS A 206 15.93 -6.39 -26.47
N LEU A 207 15.70 -6.70 -25.19
CA LEU A 207 15.96 -8.02 -24.64
C LEU A 207 14.86 -9.02 -25.07
N LEU A 208 13.65 -8.51 -25.23
CA LEU A 208 12.48 -9.37 -25.42
C LEU A 208 12.02 -9.47 -26.87
N PHE A 209 12.07 -8.37 -27.64
CA PHE A 209 11.42 -8.29 -28.93
C PHE A 209 12.30 -7.71 -30.01
N PRO A 210 12.23 -8.24 -31.22
CA PRO A 210 12.69 -7.54 -32.41
C PRO A 210 11.95 -6.21 -32.60
N SER A 211 12.51 -5.30 -33.36
CA SER A 211 11.89 -3.98 -33.63
C SER A 211 10.51 -4.16 -34.27
N GLY A 212 9.52 -3.42 -33.76
CA GLY A 212 8.14 -3.47 -34.28
C GLY A 212 7.36 -4.75 -34.01
N SER A 213 7.95 -5.71 -33.30
CA SER A 213 7.34 -7.03 -33.03
C SER A 213 6.79 -7.13 -31.61
N ALA A 214 5.78 -7.98 -31.42
CA ALA A 214 5.38 -8.52 -30.12
C ALA A 214 5.72 -10.01 -29.99
N ALA A 215 6.36 -10.62 -30.96
CA ALA A 215 6.90 -11.97 -30.81
C ALA A 215 8.21 -11.92 -30.04
N VAL A 216 8.29 -12.66 -28.94
CA VAL A 216 9.46 -12.68 -28.05
C VAL A 216 10.57 -13.52 -28.70
N ASP A 217 11.79 -13.02 -28.68
CA ASP A 217 12.95 -13.74 -29.20
C ASP A 217 13.43 -14.86 -28.25
N ALA A 218 14.43 -15.64 -28.67
CA ALA A 218 14.93 -16.78 -27.90
C ALA A 218 15.50 -16.38 -26.54
N LYS A 219 16.23 -15.25 -26.45
CA LYS A 219 16.81 -14.74 -25.18
C LYS A 219 15.74 -14.23 -24.25
N GLY A 220 14.78 -13.51 -24.81
CA GLY A 220 13.63 -13.04 -24.07
C GLY A 220 12.79 -14.21 -23.50
N LYS A 221 12.55 -15.24 -24.32
CA LYS A 221 11.87 -16.47 -23.86
C LYS A 221 12.61 -17.14 -22.72
N GLU A 222 13.93 -17.22 -22.78
CA GLU A 222 14.73 -17.79 -21.70
C GLU A 222 14.60 -16.98 -20.41
N ALA A 223 14.70 -15.65 -20.46
CA ALA A 223 14.58 -14.79 -19.31
C ALA A 223 13.18 -14.91 -18.66
N VAL A 224 12.12 -14.84 -19.47
CA VAL A 224 10.74 -14.98 -19.01
C VAL A 224 10.47 -16.36 -18.40
N SER A 225 10.99 -17.41 -19.03
CA SER A 225 10.84 -18.78 -18.52
C SER A 225 11.55 -19.00 -17.18
N LYS A 226 12.74 -18.42 -17.00
CA LYS A 226 13.45 -18.46 -15.72
C LYS A 226 12.69 -17.70 -14.62
N LEU A 227 12.16 -16.52 -14.96
CA LEU A 227 11.31 -15.77 -14.04
C LEU A 227 10.08 -16.56 -13.63
N ALA A 228 9.35 -17.12 -14.60
CA ALA A 228 8.14 -17.88 -14.35
C ALA A 228 8.39 -19.07 -13.41
N LYS A 229 9.46 -19.82 -13.63
CA LYS A 229 9.88 -20.93 -12.77
C LYS A 229 10.29 -20.47 -11.36
N ALA A 230 10.97 -19.32 -11.25
CA ALA A 230 11.40 -18.79 -9.95
C ALA A 230 10.23 -18.39 -9.04
N ILE A 231 9.08 -18.02 -9.63
CA ILE A 231 7.88 -17.58 -8.90
C ILE A 231 6.76 -18.62 -8.87
N GLU A 232 6.95 -19.78 -9.49
CA GLU A 232 5.93 -20.83 -9.61
C GLU A 232 5.44 -21.34 -8.25
N SER A 233 6.34 -21.45 -7.27
CA SER A 233 6.03 -21.92 -5.92
C SER A 233 5.21 -20.92 -5.08
N GLU A 234 5.23 -19.65 -5.42
CA GLU A 234 4.62 -18.57 -4.64
C GLU A 234 3.13 -18.43 -4.96
N LYS A 235 2.30 -19.17 -4.23
CA LYS A 235 0.85 -19.22 -4.51
C LYS A 235 0.08 -17.95 -4.13
N GLU A 236 0.60 -17.17 -3.21
CA GLU A 236 -0.02 -15.94 -2.67
C GLU A 236 0.36 -14.66 -3.43
N LEU A 237 0.83 -14.81 -4.65
CA LEU A 237 1.17 -13.67 -5.50
C LEU A 237 0.18 -13.50 -6.64
N SER A 238 -0.21 -12.26 -6.88
CA SER A 238 -0.78 -11.84 -8.16
C SER A 238 0.33 -11.33 -9.06
N ILE A 239 0.31 -11.71 -10.32
CA ILE A 239 1.32 -11.37 -11.32
C ILE A 239 0.69 -10.46 -12.35
N LEU A 240 1.17 -9.24 -12.45
CA LEU A 240 0.73 -8.27 -13.43
C LEU A 240 1.88 -8.03 -14.42
N VAL A 241 1.63 -8.31 -15.70
CA VAL A 241 2.58 -8.05 -16.78
C VAL A 241 2.15 -6.79 -17.49
N GLU A 242 2.93 -5.73 -17.35
CA GLU A 242 2.65 -4.43 -17.98
C GLU A 242 3.58 -4.17 -19.14
N GLY A 243 2.99 -3.86 -20.31
CA GLY A 243 3.73 -3.40 -21.50
C GLY A 243 3.77 -1.88 -21.57
N HIS A 244 4.94 -1.33 -21.82
CA HIS A 244 5.16 0.11 -21.99
C HIS A 244 5.82 0.39 -23.34
N THR A 245 5.45 1.50 -23.95
CA THR A 245 6.05 2.01 -25.19
C THR A 245 6.69 3.38 -24.91
N ASP A 246 7.38 3.87 -25.91
CA ASP A 246 7.71 5.29 -25.98
C ASP A 246 6.60 6.09 -26.69
N THR A 247 6.85 7.36 -26.90
CA THR A 247 5.93 8.31 -27.53
C THR A 247 5.92 8.26 -29.07
N ASP A 248 6.71 7.36 -29.68
CA ASP A 248 6.73 7.22 -31.12
C ASP A 248 5.42 6.59 -31.61
N LYS A 249 4.83 7.16 -32.63
CA LYS A 249 3.61 6.65 -33.22
C LYS A 249 3.89 5.33 -33.95
N ILE A 250 2.95 4.43 -33.87
CA ILE A 250 3.00 3.16 -34.63
C ILE A 250 2.97 3.47 -36.12
N SER A 251 3.84 2.82 -36.88
CA SER A 251 3.94 3.02 -38.33
C SER A 251 2.66 2.58 -39.02
N ALA A 252 2.28 3.30 -40.08
CA ALA A 252 1.17 2.90 -40.94
C ALA A 252 1.45 1.50 -41.56
N GLY A 253 0.45 0.62 -41.53
CA GLY A 253 0.59 -0.76 -42.01
C GLY A 253 1.08 -1.75 -40.93
N SER A 254 1.30 -1.30 -39.69
CA SER A 254 1.55 -2.20 -38.57
C SER A 254 0.31 -3.06 -38.27
N ALA A 255 0.54 -4.22 -37.67
CA ALA A 255 -0.51 -5.06 -37.10
C ALA A 255 -1.21 -4.43 -35.88
N TYR A 256 -0.65 -3.37 -35.33
CA TYR A 256 -1.14 -2.68 -34.16
C TYR A 256 -1.63 -1.29 -34.54
N LYS A 257 -2.77 -0.89 -33.97
CA LYS A 257 -3.42 0.38 -34.25
C LYS A 257 -2.66 1.55 -33.59
N ASP A 258 -2.21 1.35 -32.39
CA ASP A 258 -1.57 2.36 -31.56
C ASP A 258 -0.65 1.73 -30.49
N ASN A 259 -0.09 2.58 -29.63
CA ASN A 259 0.77 2.17 -28.53
C ASN A 259 0.05 1.35 -27.45
N TRP A 260 -1.27 1.51 -27.31
CA TRP A 260 -2.08 0.66 -26.45
C TRP A 260 -2.08 -0.78 -26.96
N ASP A 261 -2.45 -0.98 -28.22
CA ASP A 261 -2.50 -2.31 -28.85
C ASP A 261 -1.14 -3.01 -28.77
N LEU A 262 -0.07 -2.31 -29.12
CA LEU A 262 1.28 -2.86 -29.09
C LEU A 262 1.71 -3.25 -27.68
N SER A 263 1.46 -2.40 -26.69
CA SER A 263 1.84 -2.66 -25.31
C SER A 263 1.09 -3.86 -24.72
N VAL A 264 -0.20 -3.98 -24.99
CA VAL A 264 -1.02 -5.13 -24.59
C VAL A 264 -0.56 -6.41 -25.28
N ALA A 265 -0.35 -6.36 -26.60
CA ALA A 265 0.11 -7.52 -27.35
C ALA A 265 1.44 -8.07 -26.83
N ARG A 266 2.38 -7.19 -26.49
CA ARG A 266 3.66 -7.56 -25.90
C ARG A 266 3.51 -8.18 -24.52
N ALA A 267 2.72 -7.55 -23.64
CA ALA A 267 2.42 -8.10 -22.31
C ALA A 267 1.80 -9.50 -22.41
N THR A 268 0.84 -9.68 -23.31
CA THR A 268 0.17 -10.97 -23.55
C THR A 268 1.15 -12.03 -24.09
N SER A 269 2.08 -11.65 -24.97
CA SER A 269 3.11 -12.58 -25.46
C SER A 269 4.00 -13.08 -24.33
N VAL A 270 4.36 -12.22 -23.39
CA VAL A 270 5.12 -12.60 -22.19
C VAL A 270 4.30 -13.53 -21.31
N VAL A 271 3.02 -13.20 -21.04
CA VAL A 271 2.12 -14.06 -20.23
C VAL A 271 2.02 -15.47 -20.81
N ARG A 272 1.89 -15.59 -22.11
CA ARG A 272 1.84 -16.92 -22.76
C ARG A 272 3.11 -17.74 -22.51
N ILE A 273 4.27 -17.12 -22.65
CA ILE A 273 5.54 -17.79 -22.37
C ILE A 273 5.63 -18.20 -20.90
N MET A 274 5.17 -17.36 -19.97
CA MET A 274 5.12 -17.72 -18.55
C MET A 274 4.25 -18.94 -18.31
N GLN A 275 3.07 -19.00 -18.92
CA GLN A 275 2.15 -20.14 -18.82
C GLN A 275 2.69 -21.41 -19.49
N GLU A 276 3.33 -21.29 -20.65
CA GLU A 276 3.93 -22.41 -21.36
C GLU A 276 5.13 -23.01 -20.63
N SER A 277 5.89 -22.18 -19.91
CA SER A 277 7.16 -22.57 -19.27
C SER A 277 7.05 -22.96 -17.81
N SER A 278 5.89 -22.79 -17.18
CA SER A 278 5.66 -23.03 -15.75
C SER A 278 4.24 -23.49 -15.46
N LYS A 279 3.98 -23.95 -14.24
CA LYS A 279 2.65 -24.32 -13.74
C LYS A 279 1.95 -23.18 -13.02
N LEU A 280 2.22 -21.94 -13.42
CA LEU A 280 1.56 -20.78 -12.86
C LEU A 280 0.06 -20.81 -13.16
N ASP A 281 -0.76 -20.61 -12.13
CA ASP A 281 -2.21 -20.56 -12.26
C ASP A 281 -2.61 -19.33 -13.09
N PRO A 282 -3.32 -19.50 -14.21
CA PRO A 282 -3.77 -18.41 -15.06
C PRO A 282 -4.61 -17.35 -14.33
N VAL A 283 -5.36 -17.73 -13.30
CA VAL A 283 -6.17 -16.81 -12.48
C VAL A 283 -5.32 -15.74 -11.80
N ARG A 284 -4.06 -16.03 -11.54
CA ARG A 284 -3.11 -15.14 -10.87
C ARG A 284 -2.39 -14.19 -11.82
N ILE A 285 -2.47 -14.43 -13.11
CA ILE A 285 -1.70 -13.70 -14.11
C ILE A 285 -2.60 -12.74 -14.87
N THR A 286 -2.15 -11.51 -15.00
CA THR A 286 -2.86 -10.45 -15.69
C THR A 286 -1.92 -9.79 -16.70
N ALA A 287 -2.37 -9.59 -17.94
CA ALA A 287 -1.67 -8.78 -18.92
C ALA A 287 -2.30 -7.40 -19.02
N ALA A 288 -1.49 -6.36 -19.03
CA ALA A 288 -1.94 -4.97 -19.16
C ALA A 288 -1.03 -4.20 -20.14
N GLY A 289 -1.61 -3.24 -20.85
CA GLY A 289 -0.85 -2.24 -21.58
C GLY A 289 -0.92 -0.89 -20.87
N ARG A 290 0.17 -0.15 -20.92
CA ARG A 290 0.27 1.21 -20.41
C ARG A 290 0.51 2.23 -21.52
N GLY A 291 0.76 1.74 -22.74
CA GLY A 291 1.15 2.61 -23.84
C GLY A 291 2.37 3.46 -23.48
N GLU A 292 2.35 4.71 -23.88
CA GLU A 292 3.39 5.72 -23.66
C GLU A 292 3.20 6.56 -22.40
N TYR A 293 2.13 6.32 -21.62
CA TYR A 293 1.64 7.24 -20.58
C TYR A 293 2.32 7.10 -19.22
N VAL A 294 3.21 6.12 -19.06
CA VAL A 294 3.96 5.90 -17.81
C VAL A 294 5.46 5.79 -18.13
N PRO A 295 6.10 6.91 -18.53
CA PRO A 295 7.54 6.91 -18.80
C PRO A 295 8.34 6.80 -17.49
N ILE A 296 9.46 6.10 -17.52
CA ILE A 296 10.46 6.13 -16.45
C ILE A 296 11.33 7.37 -16.60
N ASP A 297 11.72 7.66 -17.84
CA ASP A 297 12.58 8.79 -18.17
C ASP A 297 11.99 9.52 -19.39
N PRO A 298 11.50 10.76 -19.23
CA PRO A 298 10.92 11.51 -20.33
C PRO A 298 11.85 11.73 -21.53
N ASN A 299 13.18 11.66 -21.28
CA ASN A 299 14.19 11.94 -22.29
C ASN A 299 14.82 10.66 -22.89
N ASP A 300 14.57 9.49 -22.30
CA ASP A 300 15.13 8.22 -22.75
C ASP A 300 14.04 7.26 -23.21
N LYS A 301 13.74 7.31 -24.51
CA LYS A 301 12.77 6.42 -25.14
C LYS A 301 13.11 4.93 -24.98
N ALA A 302 14.39 4.59 -24.89
CA ALA A 302 14.80 3.20 -24.77
C ALA A 302 14.39 2.60 -23.44
N LYS A 303 14.54 3.35 -22.33
CA LYS A 303 14.08 2.95 -21.00
C LYS A 303 12.55 2.85 -20.91
N ASN A 304 11.84 3.68 -21.69
CA ASN A 304 10.39 3.68 -21.68
C ASN A 304 9.82 2.44 -22.40
N ARG A 305 10.50 1.95 -23.43
CA ARG A 305 10.12 0.69 -24.09
C ARG A 305 10.55 -0.51 -23.27
N ARG A 306 9.65 -1.01 -22.46
CA ARG A 306 9.90 -2.10 -21.53
C ARG A 306 8.68 -2.94 -21.27
N ILE A 307 8.91 -4.11 -20.71
CA ILE A 307 7.90 -4.90 -20.00
C ILE A 307 8.23 -4.89 -18.52
N GLU A 308 7.26 -4.62 -17.68
CA GLU A 308 7.37 -4.79 -16.25
C GLU A 308 6.52 -5.98 -15.81
N VAL A 309 7.16 -6.97 -15.18
CA VAL A 309 6.43 -8.01 -14.46
C VAL A 309 6.39 -7.60 -12.99
N VAL A 310 5.20 -7.28 -12.52
CA VAL A 310 4.96 -6.81 -11.16
C VAL A 310 4.42 -7.96 -10.33
N LEU A 311 5.15 -8.34 -9.29
CA LEU A 311 4.73 -9.36 -8.33
C LEU A 311 4.08 -8.65 -7.15
N ILE A 312 2.82 -8.93 -6.91
CA ILE A 312 1.96 -8.26 -5.96
C ILE A 312 1.57 -9.28 -4.88
N PRO A 313 1.96 -9.08 -3.60
CA PRO A 313 1.54 -9.98 -2.53
C PRO A 313 0.03 -9.86 -2.28
N ASP A 314 -0.59 -10.96 -1.86
CA ASP A 314 -1.97 -10.95 -1.38
C ASP A 314 -2.02 -10.27 0.00
N LEU A 315 -2.79 -9.20 0.11
CA LEU A 315 -2.97 -8.40 1.33
C LEU A 315 -4.33 -8.64 1.99
N LYS A 316 -5.06 -9.71 1.62
CA LYS A 316 -6.39 -9.99 2.18
C LYS A 316 -6.38 -10.17 3.69
N GLU A 317 -5.36 -10.85 4.22
CA GLU A 317 -5.20 -11.04 5.66
C GLU A 317 -5.03 -9.70 6.38
N LEU A 318 -4.16 -8.84 5.85
CA LEU A 318 -3.95 -7.49 6.38
C LEU A 318 -5.24 -6.65 6.35
N TYR A 319 -6.01 -6.77 5.28
CA TYR A 319 -7.31 -6.09 5.15
C TYR A 319 -8.32 -6.59 6.18
N ASN A 320 -8.35 -7.90 6.46
CA ASN A 320 -9.24 -8.46 7.47
C ASN A 320 -8.87 -7.99 8.88
N LEU A 321 -7.58 -7.97 9.23
CA LEU A 321 -7.09 -7.46 10.52
C LEU A 321 -7.42 -5.98 10.76
N VAL A 322 -7.50 -5.18 9.69
CA VAL A 322 -7.85 -3.75 9.81
C VAL A 322 -9.36 -3.54 9.94
N LYS A 323 -10.17 -4.49 9.47
CA LYS A 323 -11.64 -4.36 9.43
C LYS A 323 -12.31 -4.82 10.72
N GLU A 324 -11.66 -5.68 11.50
CA GLU A 324 -12.05 -6.08 12.86
C GLU A 324 -11.64 -5.02 13.90
#